data_bd7b2808e4de97a38ddd5e54cce6b0e5
#
_entry.id   bd7b2808e4de97a38ddd5e54cce6b0e5
#
_cell.length_a   1.000
_cell.length_b   1.000
_cell.length_c   1.000
_cell.angle_alpha   90.00
_cell.angle_beta   90.00
_cell.angle_gamma   90.00
#
_symmetry.space_group_name_H-M   'P 1'
#
loop_
_entity.id
_entity.type
_entity.pdbx_description
1 polymer ?
#
loop_
_entity_poly.entity_id
_entity_poly.type
_entity_poly.pdbx_seq_one_letter_code
_entity_poly.pdbx_strand_id
1 'polypeptide(L)'
;MERNNILPLVLLVARPAAGKSEIIEYLANRIEDSVRSKDYHIGQINVIDDFPFLWRWFEEDDLLERMGKDRLFTDQNGYFKDTAYWDLLIQLINLEYDKSLKDSDIESGYTTILEFSRGKQHGGYRRAFSLLSDAILENLAIMYVDVPWEESLRKNRERFNPQHPESILEHSLPDEKME
;
A
#
# COMPACT_ATOMS: atom_id res chain seq x y z
N MET A 1 -14.50 -14.40 -28.62
CA MET A 1 -14.02 -13.37 -27.67
C MET A 1 -12.98 -14.04 -26.80
N GLU A 2 -11.72 -13.79 -27.02
CA GLU A 2 -10.68 -14.19 -26.07
C GLU A 2 -11.03 -13.51 -24.74
N ARG A 3 -11.22 -14.28 -23.68
CA ARG A 3 -11.34 -13.75 -22.34
C ARG A 3 -10.04 -13.03 -22.05
N ASN A 4 -10.12 -11.73 -21.80
CA ASN A 4 -8.98 -10.95 -21.34
C ASN A 4 -8.43 -11.65 -20.10
N ASN A 5 -7.30 -12.33 -20.23
CA ASN A 5 -6.68 -13.12 -19.15
C ASN A 5 -5.87 -12.19 -18.21
N ILE A 6 -6.48 -11.05 -17.86
CA ILE A 6 -5.89 -10.03 -16.99
C ILE A 6 -6.45 -10.21 -15.58
N LEU A 7 -5.58 -10.17 -14.60
CA LEU A 7 -5.95 -10.14 -13.18
C LEU A 7 -6.55 -8.76 -12.87
N PRO A 8 -7.82 -8.66 -12.46
CA PRO A 8 -8.44 -7.36 -12.22
C PRO A 8 -7.90 -6.69 -10.95
N LEU A 9 -7.48 -7.49 -9.96
CA LEU A 9 -7.06 -7.00 -8.66
C LEU A 9 -5.92 -7.86 -8.09
N VAL A 10 -4.83 -7.21 -7.70
CA VAL A 10 -3.66 -7.87 -7.11
C VAL A 10 -3.27 -7.18 -5.81
N LEU A 11 -3.18 -7.90 -4.72
CA LEU A 11 -2.58 -7.42 -3.48
C LEU A 11 -1.11 -7.80 -3.44
N LEU A 12 -0.22 -6.82 -3.32
CA LEU A 12 1.19 -7.03 -3.05
C LEU A 12 1.45 -7.14 -1.55
N VAL A 13 1.81 -8.32 -1.12
CA VAL A 13 2.20 -8.61 0.26
C VAL A 13 3.71 -8.76 0.33
N ALA A 14 4.34 -8.02 1.23
CA ALA A 14 5.78 -8.10 1.46
C ALA A 14 6.15 -7.48 2.80
N ARG A 15 7.36 -7.76 3.25
CA ARG A 15 8.00 -6.98 4.32
C ARG A 15 8.20 -5.53 3.88
N PRO A 16 8.28 -4.55 4.80
CA PRO A 16 8.73 -3.22 4.46
C PRO A 16 10.06 -3.25 3.70
N ALA A 17 10.26 -2.33 2.78
CA ALA A 17 11.47 -2.23 1.94
C ALA A 17 11.81 -3.49 1.11
N ALA A 18 10.86 -4.40 0.88
CA ALA A 18 11.07 -5.63 0.09
C ALA A 18 11.01 -5.40 -1.44
N GLY A 19 10.77 -4.18 -1.90
CA GLY A 19 10.79 -3.86 -3.33
C GLY A 19 9.42 -3.84 -4.00
N LYS A 20 8.31 -3.68 -3.25
CA LYS A 20 6.97 -3.56 -3.85
C LYS A 20 6.89 -2.44 -4.88
N SER A 21 7.34 -1.25 -4.50
CA SER A 21 7.28 -0.06 -5.38
C SER A 21 8.17 -0.24 -6.62
N GLU A 22 9.32 -0.92 -6.51
CA GLU A 22 10.17 -1.26 -7.65
C GLU A 22 9.49 -2.24 -8.62
N ILE A 23 8.72 -3.20 -8.09
CA ILE A 23 7.93 -4.12 -8.92
C ILE A 23 6.84 -3.35 -9.66
N ILE A 24 6.11 -2.48 -8.97
CA ILE A 24 5.05 -1.66 -9.60
C ILE A 24 5.65 -0.76 -10.68
N GLU A 25 6.74 -0.06 -10.38
CA GLU A 25 7.43 0.81 -11.33
C GLU A 25 7.92 0.02 -12.56
N TYR A 26 8.49 -1.16 -12.34
CA TYR A 26 8.93 -2.03 -13.43
C TYR A 26 7.75 -2.45 -14.31
N LEU A 27 6.68 -2.93 -13.73
CA LEU A 27 5.47 -3.35 -14.45
C LEU A 27 4.79 -2.19 -15.19
N ALA A 28 4.79 -0.99 -14.59
CA ALA A 28 4.13 0.18 -15.17
C ALA A 28 4.95 0.83 -16.29
N ASN A 29 6.28 0.91 -16.16
CA ASN A 29 7.10 1.83 -16.94
C ASN A 29 8.26 1.16 -17.70
N ARG A 30 8.61 -0.10 -17.41
CA ARG A 30 9.80 -0.76 -18.00
C ARG A 30 9.47 -1.88 -18.97
N ILE A 31 8.25 -2.40 -18.96
CA ILE A 31 7.81 -3.45 -19.88
C ILE A 31 6.76 -2.91 -20.85
N GLU A 32 6.80 -3.42 -22.08
CA GLU A 32 5.79 -3.12 -23.09
C GLU A 32 4.41 -3.64 -22.64
N ASP A 33 3.34 -2.91 -22.92
CA ASP A 33 1.96 -3.24 -22.56
C ASP A 33 1.54 -4.64 -23.03
N SER A 34 1.99 -5.02 -24.22
CA SER A 34 1.72 -6.33 -24.82
C SER A 34 2.35 -7.48 -24.03
N VAL A 35 3.59 -7.29 -23.55
CA VAL A 35 4.30 -8.27 -22.71
C VAL A 35 3.67 -8.31 -21.32
N ARG A 36 3.39 -7.15 -20.72
CA ARG A 36 2.77 -7.05 -19.42
C ARG A 36 1.42 -7.78 -19.37
N SER A 37 0.58 -7.57 -20.37
CA SER A 37 -0.75 -8.17 -20.41
C SER A 37 -0.71 -9.67 -20.75
N LYS A 38 0.16 -10.09 -21.67
CA LYS A 38 0.22 -11.47 -22.15
C LYS A 38 0.96 -12.41 -21.21
N ASP A 39 2.14 -11.96 -20.73
CA ASP A 39 3.07 -12.82 -19.99
C ASP A 39 2.90 -12.70 -18.47
N TYR A 40 2.46 -11.53 -17.99
CA TYR A 40 2.26 -11.26 -16.56
C TYR A 40 0.77 -11.20 -16.17
N HIS A 41 -0.13 -11.19 -17.12
CA HIS A 41 -1.58 -11.04 -16.87
C HIS A 41 -1.95 -9.75 -16.12
N ILE A 42 -1.12 -8.72 -16.27
CA ILE A 42 -1.31 -7.40 -15.66
C ILE A 42 -1.71 -6.41 -16.76
N GLY A 43 -2.83 -5.74 -16.54
CA GLY A 43 -3.34 -4.69 -17.43
C GLY A 43 -2.70 -3.33 -17.19
N GLN A 44 -3.37 -2.28 -17.60
CA GLN A 44 -2.99 -0.92 -17.20
C GLN A 44 -3.10 -0.80 -15.68
N ILE A 45 -2.06 -0.28 -15.03
CA ILE A 45 -1.95 -0.31 -13.58
C ILE A 45 -2.63 0.89 -12.95
N ASN A 46 -3.51 0.61 -12.01
CA ASN A 46 -4.00 1.55 -11.00
C ASN A 46 -3.51 1.10 -9.63
N VAL A 47 -3.05 2.01 -8.77
CA VAL A 47 -2.51 1.68 -7.44
C VAL A 47 -3.38 2.29 -6.35
N ILE A 48 -3.75 1.49 -5.38
CA ILE A 48 -4.40 1.93 -4.13
C ILE A 48 -3.50 1.50 -2.98
N ASP A 49 -2.89 2.47 -2.31
CA ASP A 49 -1.94 2.29 -1.22
C ASP A 49 -2.47 2.98 0.04
N ASP A 50 -2.39 2.33 1.18
CA ASP A 50 -2.82 2.92 2.45
C ASP A 50 -1.78 3.87 3.05
N PHE A 51 -0.53 3.81 2.62
CA PHE A 51 0.55 4.62 3.18
C PHE A 51 0.35 6.14 2.98
N PRO A 52 -0.11 6.64 1.82
CA PRO A 52 -0.44 8.05 1.66
C PRO A 52 -1.52 8.56 2.63
N PHE A 53 -2.54 7.74 2.94
CA PHE A 53 -3.56 8.09 3.92
C PHE A 53 -2.99 8.17 5.33
N LEU A 54 -2.20 7.15 5.72
CA LEU A 54 -1.49 7.11 6.98
C LEU A 54 -0.59 8.34 7.15
N TRP A 55 0.24 8.64 6.14
CA TRP A 55 1.16 9.77 6.17
C TRP A 55 0.43 11.09 6.30
N ARG A 56 -0.70 11.25 5.58
CA ARG A 56 -1.53 12.44 5.65
C ARG A 56 -2.02 12.72 7.06
N TRP A 57 -2.39 11.71 7.83
CA TRP A 57 -2.82 11.91 9.22
C TRP A 57 -1.70 12.40 10.13
N PHE A 58 -0.46 12.00 9.90
CA PHE A 58 0.69 12.57 10.60
C PHE A 58 0.88 14.05 10.25
N GLU A 59 0.83 14.40 8.98
CA GLU A 59 0.94 15.78 8.52
C GLU A 59 -0.18 16.67 9.08
N GLU A 60 -1.43 16.17 9.11
CA GLU A 60 -2.57 16.88 9.67
C GLU A 60 -2.42 17.11 11.16
N ASP A 61 -1.94 16.13 11.92
CA ASP A 61 -1.66 16.26 13.34
C ASP A 61 -0.54 17.29 13.61
N ASP A 62 0.50 17.30 12.79
CA ASP A 62 1.57 18.32 12.90
C ASP A 62 1.07 19.73 12.57
N LEU A 63 0.12 19.84 11.63
CA LEU A 63 -0.56 21.11 11.34
C LEU A 63 -1.43 21.56 12.52
N LEU A 64 -2.21 20.64 13.12
CA LEU A 64 -3.05 20.93 14.29
C LEU A 64 -2.19 21.43 15.46
N GLU A 65 -1.07 20.75 15.73
CA GLU A 65 -0.15 21.15 16.80
C GLU A 65 0.43 22.56 16.56
N ARG A 66 0.84 22.87 15.32
CA ARG A 66 1.28 24.22 14.94
C ARG A 66 0.18 25.28 15.09
N MET A 67 -1.09 24.89 14.97
CA MET A 67 -2.26 25.74 15.20
C MET A 67 -2.64 25.85 16.69
N GLY A 68 -1.89 25.21 17.61
CA GLY A 68 -2.19 25.15 19.04
C GLY A 68 -3.40 24.27 19.36
N LYS A 69 -3.66 23.28 18.53
CA LYS A 69 -4.70 22.26 18.72
C LYS A 69 -4.10 20.92 19.10
N ASP A 70 -4.92 20.07 19.71
CA ASP A 70 -4.51 18.71 20.02
C ASP A 70 -4.39 17.86 18.73
N ARG A 71 -3.40 16.99 18.69
CA ARG A 71 -3.31 15.93 17.68
C ARG A 71 -4.56 15.03 17.74
N LEU A 72 -5.08 14.61 16.62
CA LEU A 72 -6.28 13.77 16.53
C LEU A 72 -5.96 12.28 16.40
N PHE A 73 -5.07 11.92 15.50
CA PHE A 73 -4.82 10.55 15.07
C PHE A 73 -3.63 9.92 15.79
N THR A 74 -2.57 10.68 15.98
CA THR A 74 -1.27 10.18 16.46
C THR A 74 -0.84 10.84 17.76
N ASP A 75 0.04 10.16 18.49
CA ASP A 75 0.76 10.74 19.62
C ASP A 75 2.08 11.37 19.18
N GLN A 76 2.80 11.98 20.12
CA GLN A 76 4.10 12.63 19.88
C GLN A 76 5.24 11.63 19.56
N ASN A 77 5.02 10.34 19.78
CA ASN A 77 6.00 9.28 19.50
C ASN A 77 5.75 8.62 18.13
N GLY A 78 4.78 9.13 17.35
CA GLY A 78 4.45 8.59 16.05
C GLY A 78 3.70 7.25 16.10
N TYR A 79 2.85 7.06 17.10
CA TYR A 79 1.91 5.93 17.19
C TYR A 79 0.48 6.42 17.08
N PHE A 80 -0.39 5.62 16.50
CA PHE A 80 -1.81 5.92 16.54
C PHE A 80 -2.35 5.90 17.97
N LYS A 81 -3.16 6.89 18.31
CA LYS A 81 -3.87 6.99 19.61
C LYS A 81 -4.90 5.88 19.80
N ASP A 82 -5.45 5.37 18.70
CA ASP A 82 -6.42 4.28 18.69
C ASP A 82 -6.04 3.24 17.63
N THR A 83 -6.06 1.98 18.01
CA THR A 83 -5.78 0.87 17.09
C THR A 83 -6.83 0.74 15.98
N ALA A 84 -8.03 1.31 16.17
CA ALA A 84 -9.09 1.36 15.15
C ALA A 84 -8.67 2.14 13.89
N TYR A 85 -7.66 3.00 13.95
CA TYR A 85 -7.15 3.69 12.76
C TYR A 85 -6.48 2.74 11.77
N TRP A 86 -5.91 1.62 12.23
CA TRP A 86 -5.44 0.57 11.33
C TRP A 86 -6.57 -0.10 10.55
N ASP A 87 -7.73 -0.28 11.19
CA ASP A 87 -8.93 -0.79 10.55
C ASP A 87 -9.50 0.24 9.56
N LEU A 88 -9.50 1.53 9.95
CA LEU A 88 -9.97 2.63 9.10
C LEU A 88 -9.16 2.75 7.81
N LEU A 89 -7.84 2.52 7.85
CA LEU A 89 -7.02 2.47 6.62
C LEU A 89 -7.52 1.39 5.64
N ILE A 90 -7.93 0.22 6.13
CA ILE A 90 -8.51 -0.82 5.26
C ILE A 90 -9.87 -0.36 4.70
N GLN A 91 -10.69 0.34 5.50
CA GLN A 91 -11.96 0.90 5.00
C GLN A 91 -11.74 1.98 3.94
N LEU A 92 -10.64 2.76 4.03
CA LEU A 92 -10.27 3.71 2.98
C LEU A 92 -9.85 3.00 1.70
N ILE A 93 -9.13 1.88 1.78
CA ILE A 93 -8.85 1.04 0.60
C ILE A 93 -10.16 0.57 -0.05
N ASN A 94 -11.11 0.03 0.73
CA ASN A 94 -12.41 -0.38 0.22
C ASN A 94 -13.12 0.79 -0.49
N LEU A 95 -13.13 1.96 0.13
CA LEU A 95 -13.77 3.16 -0.42
C LEU A 95 -13.13 3.60 -1.74
N GLU A 96 -11.78 3.62 -1.81
CA GLU A 96 -11.08 4.01 -3.04
C GLU A 96 -11.28 2.97 -4.16
N TYR A 97 -11.32 1.69 -3.82
CA TYR A 97 -11.64 0.64 -4.78
C TYR A 97 -13.08 0.79 -5.31
N ASP A 98 -14.07 1.01 -4.42
CA ASP A 98 -15.45 1.25 -4.81
C ASP A 98 -15.61 2.50 -5.70
N LYS A 99 -14.84 3.57 -5.44
CA LYS A 99 -14.81 4.75 -6.30
C LYS A 99 -14.23 4.40 -7.66
N SER A 100 -13.10 3.68 -7.68
CA SER A 100 -12.45 3.29 -8.93
C SER A 100 -13.38 2.46 -9.83
N LEU A 101 -14.23 1.62 -9.26
CA LEU A 101 -15.24 0.85 -10.01
C LEU A 101 -16.36 1.70 -10.58
N LYS A 102 -16.70 2.83 -9.93
CA LYS A 102 -17.79 3.73 -10.37
C LYS A 102 -17.33 4.79 -11.35
N ASP A 103 -16.12 5.34 -11.12
CA ASP A 103 -15.60 6.47 -11.89
C ASP A 103 -14.91 6.03 -13.18
N SER A 104 -14.68 4.76 -13.30
CA SER A 104 -13.96 4.29 -14.45
C SER A 104 -14.91 3.63 -15.44
N ASP A 105 -14.81 4.11 -16.65
CA ASP A 105 -14.69 3.27 -17.82
C ASP A 105 -13.56 2.20 -17.62
N ILE A 106 -13.33 1.67 -16.40
CA ILE A 106 -12.46 0.50 -16.12
C ILE A 106 -13.16 -0.72 -16.71
N GLU A 107 -13.44 -0.62 -18.00
CA GLU A 107 -13.69 -1.76 -18.84
C GLU A 107 -12.41 -2.56 -19.00
N SER A 108 -12.54 -3.85 -18.93
CA SER A 108 -11.60 -4.90 -19.31
C SER A 108 -10.21 -4.42 -19.81
N GLY A 109 -9.22 -4.40 -18.97
CA GLY A 109 -7.85 -4.03 -19.36
C GLY A 109 -7.01 -3.38 -18.28
N TYR A 110 -7.59 -3.13 -17.10
CA TYR A 110 -6.88 -2.60 -15.94
C TYR A 110 -6.61 -3.67 -14.90
N THR A 111 -5.52 -3.49 -14.17
CA THR A 111 -5.22 -4.21 -12.93
C THR A 111 -5.08 -3.19 -11.82
N THR A 112 -5.92 -3.27 -10.81
CA THR A 112 -5.71 -2.50 -9.57
C THR A 112 -4.72 -3.25 -8.68
N ILE A 113 -3.65 -2.58 -8.27
CA ILE A 113 -2.69 -3.10 -7.29
C ILE A 113 -3.02 -2.49 -5.94
N LEU A 114 -3.33 -3.32 -4.96
CA LEU A 114 -3.48 -2.92 -3.57
C LEU A 114 -2.14 -3.06 -2.85
N GLU A 115 -1.77 -2.01 -2.09
CA GLU A 115 -0.63 -2.04 -1.18
C GLU A 115 -1.08 -1.70 0.24
N PHE A 116 -0.80 -2.58 1.17
CA PHE A 116 -0.81 -2.32 2.59
C PHE A 116 0.08 -3.30 3.34
N SER A 117 0.53 -2.91 4.52
CA SER A 117 1.31 -3.79 5.39
C SER A 117 0.70 -3.76 6.79
N ARG A 118 0.62 -4.92 7.44
CA ARG A 118 0.09 -5.03 8.81
C ARG A 118 1.00 -5.92 9.64
N GLY A 119 1.68 -5.29 10.60
CA GLY A 119 2.42 -5.99 11.62
C GLY A 119 1.49 -6.74 12.57
N LYS A 120 2.01 -7.76 13.22
CA LYS A 120 1.26 -8.60 14.17
C LYS A 120 0.63 -7.78 15.30
N GLN A 121 1.32 -6.74 15.76
CA GLN A 121 0.84 -5.79 16.80
C GLN A 121 -0.39 -4.98 16.36
N HIS A 122 -0.68 -4.92 15.07
CA HIS A 122 -1.82 -4.20 14.47
C HIS A 122 -2.89 -5.16 13.94
N GLY A 123 -2.97 -6.36 14.53
CA GLY A 123 -3.93 -7.40 14.14
C GLY A 123 -3.50 -8.27 12.95
N GLY A 124 -2.39 -7.93 12.30
CA GLY A 124 -1.82 -8.66 11.17
C GLY A 124 -2.75 -8.72 9.94
N TYR A 125 -2.34 -9.48 8.95
CA TYR A 125 -3.12 -9.67 7.73
C TYR A 125 -4.47 -10.35 7.97
N ARG A 126 -4.59 -11.23 8.99
CA ARG A 126 -5.89 -11.86 9.31
C ARG A 126 -6.96 -10.81 9.62
N ARG A 127 -6.63 -9.80 10.42
CA ARG A 127 -7.56 -8.70 10.73
C ARG A 127 -7.84 -7.87 9.48
N ALA A 128 -6.81 -7.48 8.74
CA ALA A 128 -6.96 -6.70 7.52
C ALA A 128 -7.87 -7.39 6.50
N PHE A 129 -7.65 -8.67 6.21
CA PHE A 129 -8.49 -9.44 5.28
C PHE A 129 -9.95 -9.56 5.75
N SER A 130 -10.21 -9.64 7.06
CA SER A 130 -11.59 -9.69 7.59
C SER A 130 -12.36 -8.37 7.41
N LEU A 131 -11.69 -7.30 7.01
CA LEU A 131 -12.26 -5.97 6.80
C LEU A 131 -12.33 -5.56 5.32
N LEU A 132 -11.73 -6.34 4.42
CA LEU A 132 -11.86 -6.11 2.99
C LEU A 132 -13.31 -6.39 2.55
N SER A 133 -13.80 -5.58 1.61
CA SER A 133 -15.12 -5.75 1.03
C SER A 133 -15.22 -7.01 0.17
N ASP A 134 -16.43 -7.54 0.01
CA ASP A 134 -16.70 -8.69 -0.86
C ASP A 134 -16.26 -8.41 -2.31
N ALA A 135 -16.46 -7.17 -2.79
CA ALA A 135 -16.03 -6.76 -4.12
C ALA A 135 -14.52 -6.90 -4.34
N ILE A 136 -13.72 -6.65 -3.30
CA ILE A 136 -12.27 -6.91 -3.33
C ILE A 136 -12.01 -8.41 -3.25
N LEU A 137 -12.59 -9.11 -2.26
CA LEU A 137 -12.27 -10.51 -1.98
C LEU A 137 -12.60 -11.46 -3.15
N GLU A 138 -13.67 -11.17 -3.89
CA GLU A 138 -14.09 -11.98 -5.04
C GLU A 138 -13.13 -11.91 -6.25
N ASN A 139 -12.34 -10.84 -6.34
CA ASN A 139 -11.46 -10.58 -7.48
C ASN A 139 -9.97 -10.63 -7.12
N LEU A 140 -9.64 -10.85 -5.85
CA LEU A 140 -8.31 -10.67 -5.31
C LEU A 140 -7.36 -11.82 -5.68
N ALA A 141 -6.30 -11.51 -6.41
CA ALA A 141 -5.09 -12.31 -6.46
C ALA A 141 -4.06 -11.77 -5.44
N ILE A 142 -3.28 -12.65 -4.84
CA ILE A 142 -2.25 -12.25 -3.88
C ILE A 142 -0.88 -12.60 -4.44
N MET A 143 0.00 -11.61 -4.49
CA MET A 143 1.40 -11.78 -4.83
C MET A 143 2.25 -11.51 -3.59
N TYR A 144 2.95 -12.53 -3.11
CA TYR A 144 3.88 -12.39 -1.99
C TYR A 144 5.31 -12.22 -2.50
N VAL A 145 5.95 -11.13 -2.08
CA VAL A 145 7.36 -10.84 -2.40
C VAL A 145 8.21 -11.35 -1.25
N ASP A 146 8.83 -12.52 -1.46
CA ASP A 146 9.70 -13.14 -0.47
C ASP A 146 11.12 -12.56 -0.54
N VAL A 147 11.49 -11.84 0.50
CA VAL A 147 12.81 -11.23 0.66
C VAL A 147 13.36 -11.61 2.02
N PRO A 148 14.63 -12.08 2.11
CA PRO A 148 15.27 -12.35 3.39
C PRO A 148 15.25 -11.14 4.33
N TRP A 149 15.14 -11.40 5.62
CA TRP A 149 15.06 -10.34 6.63
C TRP A 149 16.23 -9.35 6.53
N GLU A 150 17.43 -9.89 6.40
CA GLU A 150 18.67 -9.09 6.32
C GLU A 150 18.65 -8.14 5.12
N GLU A 151 18.11 -8.60 3.99
CA GLU A 151 18.00 -7.78 2.77
C GLU A 151 16.94 -6.69 2.92
N SER A 152 15.79 -7.01 3.49
CA SER A 152 14.74 -6.04 3.81
C SER A 152 15.28 -4.96 4.76
N LEU A 153 16.02 -5.35 5.80
CA LEU A 153 16.62 -4.43 6.76
C LEU A 153 17.70 -3.55 6.11
N ARG A 154 18.57 -4.13 5.27
CA ARG A 154 19.59 -3.41 4.50
C ARG A 154 18.95 -2.33 3.63
N LYS A 155 17.95 -2.70 2.81
CA LYS A 155 17.22 -1.79 1.94
C LYS A 155 16.50 -0.69 2.71
N ASN A 156 15.91 -1.02 3.86
CA ASN A 156 15.25 -0.03 4.71
C ASN A 156 16.24 1.05 5.20
N ARG A 157 17.43 0.64 5.64
CA ARG A 157 18.47 1.56 6.11
C ARG A 157 19.04 2.41 4.97
N GLU A 158 19.25 1.83 3.79
CA GLU A 158 19.75 2.55 2.60
C GLU A 158 18.73 3.54 2.02
N ARG A 159 17.42 3.32 2.28
CA ARG A 159 16.35 4.18 1.81
C ARG A 159 16.34 5.56 2.50
N PHE A 160 16.88 5.65 3.69
CA PHE A 160 16.88 6.89 4.46
C PHE A 160 17.81 7.93 3.83
N ASN A 161 17.22 9.07 3.45
CA ASN A 161 17.97 10.22 2.97
C ASN A 161 17.90 11.36 4.00
N PRO A 162 19.01 11.65 4.73
CA PRO A 162 19.04 12.72 5.71
C PRO A 162 18.79 14.13 5.14
N GLN A 163 18.94 14.28 3.82
CA GLN A 163 18.71 15.56 3.14
C GLN A 163 17.22 15.79 2.83
N HIS A 164 16.42 14.73 2.84
CA HIS A 164 14.98 14.77 2.58
C HIS A 164 14.19 14.02 3.67
N PRO A 165 14.29 14.45 4.94
CA PRO A 165 13.66 13.74 6.05
C PRO A 165 12.13 13.70 5.97
N GLU A 166 11.54 14.66 5.23
CA GLU A 166 10.09 14.78 4.99
C GLU A 166 9.60 13.90 3.83
N SER A 167 10.51 13.20 3.13
CA SER A 167 10.14 12.42 1.95
C SER A 167 9.43 11.13 2.33
N ILE A 168 8.23 10.93 1.81
CA ILE A 168 7.48 9.66 1.92
C ILE A 168 8.27 8.50 1.30
N LEU A 169 9.04 8.78 0.25
CA LEU A 169 9.77 7.75 -0.52
C LEU A 169 11.13 7.42 0.07
N GLU A 170 11.76 8.37 0.76
CA GLU A 170 13.15 8.28 1.23
C GLU A 170 13.26 8.17 2.76
N HIS A 171 12.16 7.81 3.46
CA HIS A 171 12.19 7.56 4.88
C HIS A 171 12.46 6.08 5.20
N SER A 172 13.10 5.82 6.33
CA SER A 172 13.25 4.46 6.87
C SER A 172 12.33 4.26 8.08
N LEU A 173 11.88 3.04 8.26
CA LEU A 173 11.23 2.63 9.50
C LEU A 173 12.31 2.31 10.56
N PRO A 174 12.08 2.61 11.85
CA PRO A 174 12.89 2.04 12.92
C PRO A 174 12.89 0.52 12.83
N ASP A 175 14.04 -0.11 13.10
CA ASP A 175 14.21 -1.56 12.96
C ASP A 175 13.17 -2.36 13.74
N GLU A 176 12.75 -1.87 14.91
CA GLU A 176 11.69 -2.44 15.75
C GLU A 176 10.28 -2.40 15.14
N LYS A 177 10.07 -1.52 14.14
CA LYS A 177 8.81 -1.42 13.38
C LYS A 177 8.83 -2.23 12.08
N MET A 178 9.94 -2.88 11.78
CA MET A 178 10.09 -3.72 10.59
C MET A 178 9.55 -5.15 10.79
N GLU A 179 9.40 -5.60 12.06
CA GLU A 179 8.83 -6.90 12.42
C GLU A 179 7.30 -6.86 12.35
#